data_5a20377156047fb249b8ba026e8a4217
#
_entry.id   5a20377156047fb249b8ba026e8a4217
#
_cell.length_a   1.000
_cell.length_b   1.000
_cell.length_c   1.000
_cell.angle_alpha   90.00
_cell.angle_beta   90.00
_cell.angle_gamma   90.00
#
_symmetry.space_group_name_H-M   'P 1'
#
loop_
_entity.id
_entity.type
_entity.pdbx_description
1 polymer ?
#
loop_
_entity_poly.entity_id
_entity_poly.type
_entity_poly.pdbx_seq_one_letter_code
_entity_poly.pdbx_strand_id
1 'polypeptide(L)'
;MQGKKKICAIFATVILFLSVFIYVTRFDVREGLCAEAGTDIEYILNENNLHDYINVSRVFDKYLTIDSTGVNTRRSGEYTIKVINRITGDVLKVPLSIVDTKNPQVEWNDYIPQIPVGASITADIFVKNAVDDAGIGKIYFYSEEGGRQSSFTPQSEGTYSFSVVVQDINNQKVSKEVAISAIQ
;
A
#
# COMPACT_ATOMS: atom_id res chain seq x y z
N MET A 1 -25.68 50.48 -37.29
CA MET A 1 -26.04 49.52 -36.24
C MET A 1 -25.77 48.06 -36.59
N GLN A 2 -25.91 47.61 -37.85
CA GLN A 2 -25.70 46.19 -38.28
C GLN A 2 -24.26 45.67 -38.13
N GLY A 3 -23.25 46.51 -38.36
CA GLY A 3 -21.83 46.09 -38.25
C GLY A 3 -21.42 45.70 -36.85
N LYS A 4 -21.84 46.46 -35.82
CA LYS A 4 -21.52 46.16 -34.40
C LYS A 4 -22.14 44.84 -33.94
N LYS A 5 -23.36 44.51 -34.39
CA LYS A 5 -24.03 43.24 -34.09
C LYS A 5 -23.30 42.01 -34.69
N LYS A 6 -22.78 42.17 -35.92
CA LYS A 6 -21.98 41.10 -36.58
C LYS A 6 -20.64 40.87 -35.86
N ILE A 7 -19.95 41.91 -35.42
CA ILE A 7 -18.70 41.82 -34.70
C ILE A 7 -18.93 41.10 -33.33
N CYS A 8 -19.99 41.49 -32.60
CA CYS A 8 -20.34 40.83 -31.33
C CYS A 8 -20.66 39.33 -31.51
N ALA A 9 -21.36 38.96 -32.58
CA ALA A 9 -21.68 37.56 -32.90
C ALA A 9 -20.40 36.74 -33.17
N ILE A 10 -19.47 37.29 -33.96
CA ILE A 10 -18.18 36.62 -34.24
C ILE A 10 -17.37 36.43 -32.95
N PHE A 11 -17.29 37.46 -32.11
CA PHE A 11 -16.59 37.35 -30.80
C PHE A 11 -17.21 36.28 -29.90
N ALA A 12 -18.56 36.23 -29.81
CA ALA A 12 -19.26 35.23 -29.02
C ALA A 12 -18.99 33.79 -29.54
N THR A 13 -18.97 33.63 -30.87
CA THR A 13 -18.67 32.33 -31.51
C THR A 13 -17.22 31.91 -31.23
N VAL A 14 -16.25 32.83 -31.32
CA VAL A 14 -14.83 32.53 -31.03
C VAL A 14 -14.64 32.16 -29.57
N ILE A 15 -15.28 32.89 -28.64
CA ILE A 15 -15.21 32.58 -27.20
C ILE A 15 -15.82 31.21 -26.92
N LEU A 16 -16.96 30.88 -27.54
CA LEU A 16 -17.58 29.56 -27.39
C LEU A 16 -16.68 28.46 -27.94
N PHE A 17 -16.07 28.63 -29.10
CA PHE A 17 -15.10 27.66 -29.66
C PHE A 17 -13.89 27.49 -28.78
N LEU A 18 -13.30 28.56 -28.25
CA LEU A 18 -12.17 28.52 -27.32
C LEU A 18 -12.55 27.80 -26.04
N SER A 19 -13.70 28.07 -25.46
CA SER A 19 -14.14 27.42 -24.22
C SER A 19 -14.39 25.91 -24.42
N VAL A 20 -15.00 25.52 -25.54
CA VAL A 20 -15.18 24.11 -25.92
C VAL A 20 -13.83 23.45 -26.17
N PHE A 21 -12.92 24.12 -26.87
CA PHE A 21 -11.56 23.61 -27.13
C PHE A 21 -10.78 23.37 -25.83
N ILE A 22 -10.78 24.35 -24.89
CA ILE A 22 -10.13 24.21 -23.58
C ILE A 22 -10.75 23.05 -22.80
N TYR A 23 -12.07 22.94 -22.78
CA TYR A 23 -12.77 21.87 -22.08
C TYR A 23 -12.42 20.48 -22.66
N VAL A 24 -12.38 20.35 -23.98
CA VAL A 24 -12.09 19.06 -24.65
C VAL A 24 -10.62 18.67 -24.54
N THR A 25 -9.69 19.64 -24.47
CA THR A 25 -8.26 19.40 -24.39
C THR A 25 -7.72 19.31 -22.97
N ARG A 26 -8.58 19.50 -21.95
CA ARG A 26 -8.16 19.41 -20.55
C ARG A 26 -7.65 18.00 -20.24
N PHE A 27 -6.43 17.93 -19.71
CA PHE A 27 -5.78 16.70 -19.28
C PHE A 27 -4.91 17.00 -18.06
N ASP A 28 -5.49 16.88 -16.88
CA ASP A 28 -4.82 17.20 -15.61
C ASP A 28 -5.26 16.26 -14.48
N VAL A 29 -4.48 16.18 -13.41
CA VAL A 29 -4.83 15.44 -12.19
C VAL A 29 -5.91 16.21 -11.44
N ARG A 30 -6.94 15.50 -11.02
CA ARG A 30 -8.02 16.03 -10.19
C ARG A 30 -7.76 15.73 -8.72
N GLU A 31 -7.41 14.48 -8.42
CA GLU A 31 -7.17 13.99 -7.07
C GLU A 31 -6.15 12.85 -7.09
N GLY A 32 -5.42 12.67 -5.98
CA GLY A 32 -4.58 11.49 -5.78
C GLY A 32 -5.41 10.29 -5.32
N LEU A 33 -4.89 9.11 -5.57
CA LEU A 33 -5.47 7.84 -5.12
C LEU A 33 -4.89 7.46 -3.76
N CYS A 34 -5.69 6.76 -2.94
CA CYS A 34 -5.24 6.15 -1.70
C CYS A 34 -5.79 4.74 -1.61
N ALA A 35 -4.96 3.79 -1.17
CA ALA A 35 -5.36 2.41 -0.99
C ALA A 35 -4.66 1.76 0.21
N GLU A 36 -5.28 0.72 0.77
CA GLU A 36 -4.70 -0.12 1.82
C GLU A 36 -3.62 -1.04 1.24
N ALA A 37 -2.55 -1.26 2.00
CA ALA A 37 -1.48 -2.17 1.62
C ALA A 37 -2.01 -3.60 1.39
N GLY A 38 -1.47 -4.29 0.38
CA GLY A 38 -1.95 -5.60 -0.04
C GLY A 38 -3.12 -5.58 -1.03
N THR A 39 -3.74 -4.43 -1.27
CA THR A 39 -4.81 -4.31 -2.28
C THR A 39 -4.24 -4.49 -3.69
N ASP A 40 -4.94 -5.27 -4.52
CA ASP A 40 -4.53 -5.46 -5.91
C ASP A 40 -4.62 -4.15 -6.70
N ILE A 41 -3.62 -3.88 -7.55
CA ILE A 41 -3.57 -2.66 -8.35
C ILE A 41 -4.74 -2.56 -9.34
N GLU A 42 -5.19 -3.68 -9.91
CA GLU A 42 -6.32 -3.68 -10.82
C GLU A 42 -7.61 -3.33 -10.09
N TYR A 43 -7.76 -3.78 -8.84
CA TYR A 43 -8.88 -3.42 -7.99
C TYR A 43 -8.88 -1.92 -7.68
N ILE A 44 -7.74 -1.35 -7.29
CA ILE A 44 -7.60 0.09 -7.03
C ILE A 44 -8.02 0.91 -8.25
N LEU A 45 -7.59 0.49 -9.45
CA LEU A 45 -7.89 1.20 -10.69
C LEU A 45 -9.35 1.02 -11.15
N ASN A 46 -9.99 -0.10 -10.82
CA ASN A 46 -11.37 -0.39 -11.21
C ASN A 46 -12.40 0.22 -10.25
N GLU A 47 -12.12 0.27 -8.93
CA GLU A 47 -12.99 0.93 -7.97
C GLU A 47 -13.02 2.45 -8.15
N ASN A 48 -11.89 3.03 -8.57
CA ASN A 48 -11.80 4.45 -8.85
C ASN A 48 -12.06 4.69 -10.34
N ASN A 49 -13.22 5.29 -10.66
CA ASN A 49 -13.47 5.69 -12.03
C ASN A 49 -12.36 6.65 -12.49
N LEU A 50 -11.83 6.45 -13.69
CA LEU A 50 -10.76 7.28 -14.26
C LEU A 50 -11.06 8.78 -14.13
N HIS A 51 -12.30 9.19 -14.30
CA HIS A 51 -12.75 10.58 -14.22
C HIS A 51 -12.85 11.12 -12.78
N ASP A 52 -12.69 10.29 -11.75
CA ASP A 52 -12.67 10.74 -10.38
C ASP A 52 -11.31 11.34 -10.02
N TYR A 53 -10.23 10.80 -10.58
CA TYR A 53 -8.87 11.24 -10.28
C TYR A 53 -8.17 12.02 -11.40
N ILE A 54 -8.73 12.04 -12.64
CA ILE A 54 -8.24 12.91 -13.73
C ILE A 54 -9.36 13.69 -14.41
N ASN A 55 -9.01 14.88 -14.89
CA ASN A 55 -9.85 15.65 -15.77
C ASN A 55 -9.46 15.35 -17.22
N VAL A 56 -10.33 14.65 -17.91
CA VAL A 56 -10.19 14.32 -19.33
C VAL A 56 -11.56 14.22 -19.97
N SER A 57 -11.69 14.60 -21.24
CA SER A 57 -12.93 14.40 -21.96
C SER A 57 -13.12 12.91 -22.28
N ARG A 58 -14.33 12.37 -22.06
CA ARG A 58 -14.70 10.97 -22.30
C ARG A 58 -14.45 10.49 -23.74
N VAL A 59 -14.35 11.41 -24.69
CA VAL A 59 -14.01 11.06 -26.09
C VAL A 59 -12.61 10.49 -26.23
N PHE A 60 -11.74 10.72 -25.23
CA PHE A 60 -10.37 10.21 -25.21
C PHE A 60 -10.22 8.88 -24.45
N ASP A 61 -11.23 8.41 -23.70
CA ASP A 61 -11.11 7.23 -22.82
C ASP A 61 -10.47 6.02 -23.53
N LYS A 62 -10.92 5.70 -24.72
CA LYS A 62 -10.39 4.58 -25.53
C LYS A 62 -8.93 4.77 -25.99
N TYR A 63 -8.40 5.96 -25.84
CA TYR A 63 -7.02 6.30 -26.21
C TYR A 63 -6.10 6.47 -24.99
N LEU A 64 -6.64 6.34 -23.79
CA LEU A 64 -5.84 6.36 -22.58
C LEU A 64 -5.26 4.97 -22.28
N THR A 65 -4.06 4.97 -21.75
CA THR A 65 -3.40 3.77 -21.23
C THR A 65 -2.88 4.09 -19.85
N ILE A 66 -3.11 3.18 -18.90
CA ILE A 66 -2.62 3.32 -17.53
C ILE A 66 -1.35 2.47 -17.39
N ASP A 67 -0.29 3.08 -16.90
CA ASP A 67 0.98 2.42 -16.57
C ASP A 67 1.20 2.54 -15.06
N SER A 68 1.09 1.42 -14.37
CA SER A 68 1.34 1.25 -12.93
C SER A 68 2.68 0.58 -12.65
N THR A 69 3.57 0.51 -13.62
CA THR A 69 4.91 -0.06 -13.47
C THR A 69 5.67 0.63 -12.34
N GLY A 70 6.19 -0.16 -11.40
CA GLY A 70 6.91 0.35 -10.22
C GLY A 70 6.04 0.60 -9.00
N VAL A 71 4.72 0.41 -9.08
CA VAL A 71 3.85 0.41 -7.91
C VAL A 71 3.98 -0.92 -7.18
N ASN A 72 4.31 -0.86 -5.89
CA ASN A 72 4.30 -2.03 -5.01
C ASN A 72 3.21 -1.84 -3.96
N THR A 73 2.03 -2.40 -4.23
CA THR A 73 0.87 -2.25 -3.36
C THR A 73 1.00 -2.94 -2.01
N ARG A 74 2.01 -3.80 -1.81
CA ARG A 74 2.27 -4.44 -0.52
C ARG A 74 3.08 -3.54 0.44
N ARG A 75 3.75 -2.51 -0.07
CA ARG A 75 4.55 -1.60 0.76
C ARG A 75 3.89 -0.24 0.86
N SER A 76 3.72 0.22 2.09
CA SER A 76 3.29 1.59 2.36
C SER A 76 4.29 2.60 1.80
N GLY A 77 3.78 3.67 1.23
CA GLY A 77 4.58 4.73 0.60
C GLY A 77 3.84 5.47 -0.50
N GLU A 78 4.54 6.45 -1.07
CA GLU A 78 4.04 7.26 -2.17
C GLU A 78 4.51 6.70 -3.51
N TYR A 79 3.57 6.48 -4.40
CA TYR A 79 3.78 5.95 -5.74
C TYR A 79 3.21 6.90 -6.79
N THR A 80 3.45 6.59 -8.04
CA THR A 80 2.90 7.35 -9.18
C THR A 80 2.38 6.39 -10.23
N ILE A 81 1.13 6.57 -10.62
CA ILE A 81 0.54 5.93 -11.80
C ILE A 81 0.64 6.92 -12.95
N LYS A 82 0.97 6.45 -14.15
CA LYS A 82 1.00 7.26 -15.35
C LYS A 82 -0.23 6.99 -16.19
N VAL A 83 -0.95 8.03 -16.58
CA VAL A 83 -2.02 7.97 -17.56
C VAL A 83 -1.50 8.62 -18.84
N ILE A 84 -1.47 7.85 -19.92
CA ILE A 84 -0.85 8.22 -21.19
C ILE A 84 -1.95 8.40 -22.24
N ASN A 85 -2.03 9.58 -22.82
CA ASN A 85 -2.89 9.84 -23.98
C ASN A 85 -2.14 9.44 -25.24
N ARG A 86 -2.57 8.35 -25.90
CA ARG A 86 -1.91 7.79 -27.09
C ARG A 86 -2.06 8.64 -28.35
N ILE A 87 -2.96 9.63 -28.35
CA ILE A 87 -3.11 10.55 -29.50
C ILE A 87 -2.11 11.69 -29.40
N THR A 88 -2.02 12.34 -28.24
CA THR A 88 -1.19 13.52 -28.06
C THR A 88 0.22 13.18 -27.57
N GLY A 89 0.41 11.99 -26.98
CA GLY A 89 1.65 11.59 -26.32
C GLY A 89 1.80 12.17 -24.91
N ASP A 90 0.82 12.92 -24.41
CA ASP A 90 0.87 13.51 -23.10
C ASP A 90 0.84 12.43 -22.00
N VAL A 91 1.63 12.64 -20.94
CA VAL A 91 1.71 11.75 -19.77
C VAL A 91 1.32 12.52 -18.53
N LEU A 92 0.27 12.05 -17.88
CA LEU A 92 -0.18 12.57 -16.61
C LEU A 92 0.31 11.66 -15.47
N LYS A 93 0.90 12.25 -14.43
CA LYS A 93 1.39 11.55 -13.24
C LYS A 93 0.37 11.70 -12.13
N VAL A 94 -0.34 10.61 -11.80
CA VAL A 94 -1.34 10.55 -10.75
C VAL A 94 -0.68 10.02 -9.47
N PRO A 95 -0.69 10.76 -8.36
CA PRO A 95 -0.19 10.28 -7.08
C PRO A 95 -1.04 9.11 -6.57
N LEU A 96 -0.38 8.09 -6.00
CA LEU A 96 -1.02 6.98 -5.30
C LEU A 96 -0.32 6.79 -3.95
N SER A 97 -1.06 6.99 -2.86
CA SER A 97 -0.59 6.71 -1.51
C SER A 97 -1.04 5.31 -1.09
N ILE A 98 -0.10 4.43 -0.74
CA ILE A 98 -0.38 3.14 -0.14
C ILE A 98 -0.15 3.28 1.37
N VAL A 99 -1.18 3.01 2.15
CA VAL A 99 -1.14 3.04 3.61
C VAL A 99 -1.37 1.65 4.17
N ASP A 100 -0.81 1.35 5.33
CA ASP A 100 -1.03 0.10 6.04
C ASP A 100 -1.57 0.43 7.43
N THR A 101 -2.86 0.18 7.62
CA THR A 101 -3.55 0.45 8.88
C THR A 101 -3.88 -0.81 9.66
N LYS A 102 -3.61 -1.99 9.10
CA LYS A 102 -3.94 -3.28 9.68
C LYS A 102 -2.72 -3.90 10.36
N ASN A 103 -2.98 -4.58 11.46
CA ASN A 103 -1.98 -5.42 12.11
C ASN A 103 -2.08 -6.86 11.61
N PRO A 104 -0.97 -7.63 11.63
CA PRO A 104 -1.01 -9.06 11.34
C PRO A 104 -2.03 -9.80 12.20
N GLN A 105 -2.76 -10.74 11.61
CA GLN A 105 -3.62 -11.67 12.33
C GLN A 105 -2.80 -12.92 12.66
N VAL A 106 -2.74 -13.27 13.95
CA VAL A 106 -1.87 -14.35 14.44
C VAL A 106 -2.66 -15.38 15.23
N GLU A 107 -2.54 -16.63 14.83
CA GLU A 107 -2.99 -17.78 15.61
C GLU A 107 -1.78 -18.35 16.35
N TRP A 108 -1.83 -18.33 17.68
CA TRP A 108 -0.74 -18.71 18.55
C TRP A 108 -0.79 -20.19 18.94
N ASN A 109 0.38 -20.80 19.14
CA ASN A 109 0.51 -22.06 19.86
C ASN A 109 0.50 -21.78 21.36
N ASP A 110 -0.36 -22.50 22.09
CA ASP A 110 -0.55 -22.35 23.55
C ASP A 110 0.17 -23.48 24.33
N TYR A 111 1.47 -23.64 24.14
CA TYR A 111 2.25 -24.57 24.93
C TYR A 111 3.56 -23.96 25.39
N ILE A 112 4.09 -24.47 26.49
CA ILE A 112 5.41 -24.10 27.01
C ILE A 112 6.39 -25.15 26.53
N PRO A 113 7.30 -24.84 25.60
CA PRO A 113 8.30 -25.80 25.15
C PRO A 113 9.29 -26.10 26.26
N GLN A 114 9.62 -27.39 26.39
CA GLN A 114 10.75 -27.86 27.21
C GLN A 114 11.94 -28.12 26.30
N ILE A 115 13.04 -27.48 26.52
CA ILE A 115 14.25 -27.60 25.70
C ILE A 115 15.48 -27.91 26.56
N PRO A 116 16.42 -28.74 26.09
CA PRO A 116 17.67 -28.95 26.78
C PRO A 116 18.49 -27.66 26.88
N VAL A 117 19.23 -27.50 27.99
CA VAL A 117 20.24 -26.44 28.08
C VAL A 117 21.23 -26.57 26.92
N GLY A 118 21.55 -25.47 26.28
CA GLY A 118 22.38 -25.41 25.07
C GLY A 118 21.66 -25.66 23.73
N ALA A 119 20.41 -26.11 23.75
CA ALA A 119 19.62 -26.22 22.53
C ALA A 119 19.05 -24.86 22.10
N SER A 120 19.04 -24.61 20.81
CA SER A 120 18.48 -23.37 20.24
C SER A 120 17.03 -23.55 19.83
N ILE A 121 16.22 -22.51 20.07
CA ILE A 121 14.80 -22.44 19.70
C ILE A 121 14.53 -21.13 18.97
N THR A 122 13.65 -21.13 17.98
CA THR A 122 13.23 -19.95 17.22
C THR A 122 11.80 -19.52 17.60
N ALA A 123 11.48 -18.26 17.40
CA ALA A 123 10.21 -17.68 17.85
C ALA A 123 8.99 -18.19 17.07
N ASP A 124 9.19 -18.69 15.85
CA ASP A 124 8.14 -19.19 14.96
C ASP A 124 7.39 -20.40 15.51
N ILE A 125 8.00 -21.19 16.40
CA ILE A 125 7.31 -22.35 17.05
C ILE A 125 6.10 -21.94 17.87
N PHE A 126 6.03 -20.69 18.34
CA PHE A 126 4.90 -20.14 19.08
C PHE A 126 3.78 -19.64 18.18
N VAL A 127 4.00 -19.61 16.88
CA VAL A 127 3.04 -19.14 15.87
C VAL A 127 2.52 -20.32 15.07
N LYS A 128 1.22 -20.62 15.18
CA LYS A 128 0.57 -21.65 14.40
C LYS A 128 0.27 -21.17 12.99
N ASN A 129 -0.20 -19.94 12.87
CA ASN A 129 -0.45 -19.27 11.61
C ASN A 129 -0.31 -17.75 11.79
N ALA A 130 0.16 -17.07 10.76
CA ALA A 130 0.20 -15.63 10.70
C ALA A 130 -0.13 -15.16 9.28
N VAL A 131 -1.07 -14.25 9.15
CA VAL A 131 -1.51 -13.71 7.87
C VAL A 131 -1.61 -12.19 7.93
N ASP A 132 -1.28 -11.57 6.83
CA ASP A 132 -1.42 -10.14 6.61
C ASP A 132 -1.57 -9.86 5.12
N ASP A 133 -2.39 -8.87 4.73
CA ASP A 133 -2.65 -8.53 3.32
C ASP A 133 -1.37 -8.03 2.62
N ALA A 134 -0.54 -7.27 3.33
CA ALA A 134 0.76 -6.83 2.83
C ALA A 134 1.81 -7.97 2.86
N GLY A 135 1.72 -8.86 3.84
CA GLY A 135 2.58 -10.01 4.06
C GLY A 135 3.41 -9.95 5.34
N ILE A 136 3.70 -11.12 5.89
CA ILE A 136 4.51 -11.25 7.11
C ILE A 136 5.98 -11.00 6.78
N GLY A 137 6.59 -10.12 7.57
CA GLY A 137 8.00 -9.74 7.45
C GLY A 137 8.93 -10.53 8.36
N LYS A 138 8.64 -10.59 9.65
CA LYS A 138 9.52 -11.19 10.66
C LYS A 138 8.75 -11.74 11.85
N ILE A 139 9.29 -12.85 12.43
CA ILE A 139 8.89 -13.38 13.73
C ILE A 139 10.16 -13.45 14.59
N TYR A 140 10.11 -12.92 15.82
CA TYR A 140 11.28 -12.84 16.68
C TYR A 140 10.90 -12.75 18.15
N PHE A 141 11.86 -13.15 19.03
CA PHE A 141 11.79 -12.88 20.46
C PHE A 141 12.19 -11.43 20.75
N TYR A 142 11.52 -10.85 21.73
CA TYR A 142 11.89 -9.56 22.30
C TYR A 142 11.91 -9.67 23.82
N SER A 143 12.94 -9.12 24.46
CA SER A 143 13.02 -8.91 25.89
C SER A 143 13.62 -7.53 26.18
N GLU A 144 13.30 -6.94 27.33
CA GLU A 144 13.82 -5.62 27.70
C GLU A 144 15.35 -5.62 27.81
N GLU A 145 15.94 -6.71 28.32
CA GLU A 145 17.39 -6.84 28.55
C GLU A 145 18.14 -7.22 27.26
N GLY A 146 17.60 -8.14 26.47
CA GLY A 146 18.26 -8.71 25.28
C GLY A 146 17.84 -8.11 23.94
N GLY A 147 16.82 -7.25 23.93
CA GLY A 147 16.29 -6.67 22.70
C GLY A 147 15.67 -7.72 21.77
N ARG A 148 15.85 -7.52 20.46
CA ARG A 148 15.34 -8.42 19.41
C ARG A 148 16.31 -9.57 19.16
N GLN A 149 15.80 -10.82 19.17
CA GLN A 149 16.56 -12.03 18.90
C GLN A 149 15.77 -12.96 17.97
N SER A 150 16.41 -13.51 16.94
CA SER A 150 15.78 -14.49 16.04
C SER A 150 15.66 -15.87 16.67
N SER A 151 16.58 -16.20 17.58
CA SER A 151 16.63 -17.47 18.31
C SER A 151 17.10 -17.25 19.74
N PHE A 152 16.77 -18.17 20.61
CA PHE A 152 17.20 -18.19 22.00
C PHE A 152 17.85 -19.53 22.32
N THR A 153 18.94 -19.52 23.12
CA THR A 153 19.65 -20.71 23.60
C THR A 153 19.90 -20.56 25.12
N PRO A 154 19.15 -21.31 25.95
CA PRO A 154 19.33 -21.23 27.40
C PRO A 154 20.72 -21.74 27.82
N GLN A 155 21.35 -21.02 28.74
CA GLN A 155 22.68 -21.40 29.31
C GLN A 155 22.58 -22.13 30.63
N SER A 156 21.40 -22.16 31.26
CA SER A 156 21.12 -22.86 32.52
C SER A 156 19.68 -23.35 32.54
N GLU A 157 19.38 -24.24 33.48
CA GLU A 157 18.00 -24.63 33.76
C GLU A 157 17.19 -23.46 34.29
N GLY A 158 15.90 -23.47 34.00
CA GLY A 158 14.97 -22.43 34.47
C GLY A 158 13.89 -22.09 33.48
N THR A 159 13.07 -21.13 33.86
CA THR A 159 12.02 -20.58 33.01
C THR A 159 12.43 -19.20 32.51
N TYR A 160 12.36 -19.03 31.20
CA TYR A 160 12.68 -17.78 30.51
C TYR A 160 11.43 -17.21 29.89
N SER A 161 11.20 -15.92 30.07
CA SER A 161 10.03 -15.20 29.50
C SER A 161 10.46 -14.26 28.38
N PHE A 162 9.69 -14.25 27.31
CA PHE A 162 9.89 -13.39 26.15
C PHE A 162 8.55 -12.90 25.61
N SER A 163 8.59 -11.79 24.92
CA SER A 163 7.51 -11.39 24.02
C SER A 163 7.84 -11.93 22.62
N VAL A 164 7.02 -12.83 22.08
CA VAL A 164 7.08 -13.21 20.66
C VAL A 164 6.38 -12.16 19.86
N VAL A 165 7.07 -11.57 18.89
CA VAL A 165 6.57 -10.50 18.04
C VAL A 165 6.45 -11.01 16.61
N VAL A 166 5.26 -10.86 16.03
CA VAL A 166 5.01 -11.02 14.58
C VAL A 166 4.90 -9.62 13.99
N GLN A 167 5.74 -9.35 13.02
CA GLN A 167 5.83 -8.07 12.34
C GLN A 167 5.61 -8.26 10.84
N ASP A 168 4.73 -7.47 10.24
CA ASP A 168 4.56 -7.43 8.79
C ASP A 168 5.70 -6.68 8.07
N ILE A 169 5.60 -6.57 6.75
CA ILE A 169 6.61 -5.89 5.93
C ILE A 169 6.55 -4.36 6.05
N ASN A 170 5.48 -3.78 6.60
CA ASN A 170 5.28 -2.34 6.82
C ASN A 170 5.52 -1.92 8.27
N ASN A 171 5.98 -2.85 9.13
CA ASN A 171 6.33 -2.67 10.54
C ASN A 171 5.14 -2.62 11.51
N GLN A 172 3.92 -2.99 11.11
CA GLN A 172 2.84 -3.25 12.04
C GLN A 172 3.16 -4.52 12.85
N LYS A 173 2.71 -4.59 14.10
CA LYS A 173 3.15 -5.65 15.02
C LYS A 173 2.03 -6.15 15.91
N VAL A 174 2.07 -7.46 16.16
CA VAL A 174 1.30 -8.12 17.22
C VAL A 174 2.27 -8.93 18.05
N SER A 175 2.08 -8.97 19.36
CA SER A 175 2.96 -9.72 20.27
C SER A 175 2.17 -10.53 21.30
N LYS A 176 2.81 -11.59 21.81
CA LYS A 176 2.31 -12.44 22.89
C LYS A 176 3.46 -12.79 23.83
N GLU A 177 3.20 -12.70 25.15
CA GLU A 177 4.11 -13.20 26.16
C GLU A 177 4.13 -14.72 26.15
N VAL A 178 5.32 -15.30 26.17
CA VAL A 178 5.57 -16.74 26.16
C VAL A 178 6.62 -17.10 27.19
N ALA A 179 6.58 -18.37 27.64
CA ALA A 179 7.59 -18.93 28.52
C ALA A 179 8.27 -20.14 27.84
N ILE A 180 9.56 -20.32 28.11
CA ILE A 180 10.39 -21.46 27.69
C ILE A 180 10.95 -22.11 28.94
N SER A 181 10.76 -23.42 29.10
CA SER A 181 11.37 -24.19 30.20
C SER A 181 12.65 -24.85 29.72
N ALA A 182 13.78 -24.49 30.29
CA ALA A 182 15.06 -25.15 30.05
C ALA A 182 15.30 -26.25 31.08
N ILE A 183 15.61 -27.44 30.59
CA ILE A 183 15.85 -28.66 31.40
C ILE A 183 17.23 -29.25 31.05
N GLN A 184 17.76 -30.09 31.93
CA GLN A 184 19.00 -30.83 31.65
C GLN A 184 18.88 -31.75 30.45
#